data_4652dd0c5b33f0751c7282484cd9ea4a
#
_entry.id   4652dd0c5b33f0751c7282484cd9ea4a
#
_cell.length_a   1.000
_cell.length_b   1.000
_cell.length_c   1.000
_cell.angle_alpha   90.00
_cell.angle_beta   90.00
_cell.angle_gamma   90.00
#
_symmetry.space_group_name_H-M   'P 1'
#
loop_
_entity.id
_entity.type
_entity.pdbx_description
1 polymer ?
#
loop_
_entity_poly.entity_id
_entity_poly.type
_entity_poly.pdbx_seq_one_letter_code
_entity_poly.pdbx_strand_id
1 'polypeptide(L)'
;GFAAKARAVPVTLGEIPSAMKNYPLIFMSQERPSLLAVTGVYDDINLFVDDNGNWEDFAYIPAYVRRYPFGVAAEENGERMAVVIDRGYEGLTQGGQTPLFENDQMTAQTQAAVDFVKNYERDRQVTDQFAKLLMQHELIQQQSAHYTPAGASEPIAFAQYFGVDEDRLKGLSDETKLELERQGAMALAYALLMSMGNWRLILQRRAKRFGLNEQDVFKPIATN
;
A
#
# COMPACT_ATOMS: atom_id res chain seq x y z
N GLY A 1 -0.97 12.13 -10.68
CA GLY A 1 -0.89 11.38 -11.94
C GLY A 1 -0.09 10.09 -11.90
N PHE A 2 1.17 10.06 -11.36
CA PHE A 2 2.05 8.88 -11.50
C PHE A 2 1.48 7.58 -10.89
N ALA A 3 0.68 7.68 -9.83
CA ALA A 3 0.05 6.53 -9.18
C ALA A 3 -1.29 6.09 -9.82
N ALA A 4 -1.73 6.74 -10.92
CA ALA A 4 -3.05 6.47 -11.52
C ALA A 4 -3.20 5.05 -12.08
N LYS A 5 -2.10 4.39 -12.43
CA LYS A 5 -2.08 3.01 -12.94
C LYS A 5 -1.66 1.97 -11.88
N ALA A 6 -1.39 2.38 -10.66
CA ALA A 6 -0.93 1.49 -9.61
C ALA A 6 -2.13 0.76 -8.97
N ARG A 7 -2.24 -0.56 -9.14
CA ARG A 7 -3.26 -1.42 -8.49
C ARG A 7 -2.98 -1.66 -7.02
N ALA A 8 -1.74 -1.47 -6.60
CA ALA A 8 -1.31 -1.57 -5.21
C ALA A 8 -0.14 -0.61 -4.98
N VAL A 9 -0.04 -0.08 -3.78
CA VAL A 9 1.00 0.89 -3.38
C VAL A 9 1.63 0.42 -2.07
N PRO A 10 2.96 0.50 -1.94
CA PRO A 10 3.63 0.20 -0.68
C PRO A 10 3.12 1.10 0.45
N VAL A 11 2.94 0.49 1.63
CA VAL A 11 2.64 1.19 2.87
C VAL A 11 3.58 0.71 3.98
N THR A 12 3.81 1.57 4.95
CA THR A 12 4.65 1.25 6.10
C THR A 12 3.81 0.89 7.32
N LEU A 13 4.45 0.29 8.31
CA LEU A 13 3.82 -0.14 9.55
C LEU A 13 3.07 1.00 10.25
N GLY A 14 3.68 2.19 10.30
CA GLY A 14 3.08 3.38 10.90
C GLY A 14 1.82 3.88 10.18
N GLU A 15 1.62 3.47 8.92
CA GLU A 15 0.46 3.87 8.11
C GLU A 15 -0.76 2.96 8.31
N ILE A 16 -0.57 1.75 8.86
CA ILE A 16 -1.65 0.75 8.99
C ILE A 16 -2.92 1.35 9.62
N PRO A 17 -2.88 2.10 10.75
CA PRO A 17 -4.09 2.63 11.38
C PRO A 17 -4.91 3.57 10.49
N SER A 18 -4.26 4.26 9.57
CA SER A 18 -4.93 5.16 8.61
C SER A 18 -5.33 4.41 7.35
N ALA A 19 -4.43 3.62 6.78
CA ALA A 19 -4.62 2.92 5.52
C ALA A 19 -5.68 1.80 5.62
N MET A 20 -5.77 1.10 6.75
CA MET A 20 -6.75 0.03 6.97
C MET A 20 -8.21 0.48 6.85
N LYS A 21 -8.48 1.79 6.94
CA LYS A 21 -9.82 2.36 6.82
C LYS A 21 -10.30 2.43 5.35
N ASN A 22 -9.38 2.37 4.39
CA ASN A 22 -9.67 2.59 2.98
C ASN A 22 -9.28 1.40 2.10
N TYR A 23 -8.24 0.65 2.47
CA TYR A 23 -7.60 -0.33 1.60
C TYR A 23 -7.55 -1.71 2.22
N PRO A 24 -7.72 -2.80 1.44
CA PRO A 24 -7.18 -4.09 1.84
C PRO A 24 -5.66 -3.96 1.93
N LEU A 25 -5.09 -4.39 3.06
CA LEU A 25 -3.64 -4.38 3.32
C LEU A 25 -3.12 -5.81 3.22
N ILE A 26 -2.29 -6.06 2.20
CA ILE A 26 -1.82 -7.40 1.84
C ILE A 26 -0.29 -7.43 1.76
N PHE A 27 0.28 -8.62 1.73
CA PHE A 27 1.70 -8.81 1.42
C PHE A 27 1.89 -9.17 -0.05
N MET A 28 3.01 -8.77 -0.63
CA MET A 28 3.33 -9.01 -2.04
C MET A 28 3.52 -10.51 -2.30
N SER A 29 4.32 -11.18 -1.48
CA SER A 29 4.59 -12.63 -1.54
C SER A 29 5.12 -13.12 -0.20
N GLN A 30 5.25 -14.45 -0.05
CA GLN A 30 5.95 -15.03 1.10
C GLN A 30 7.47 -14.79 1.05
N GLU A 31 8.07 -14.77 -0.14
CA GLU A 31 9.54 -14.59 -0.28
C GLU A 31 9.96 -13.14 -0.03
N ARG A 32 9.12 -12.19 -0.42
CA ARG A 32 9.33 -10.74 -0.25
C ARG A 32 8.06 -10.11 0.31
N PRO A 33 7.82 -10.22 1.61
CA PRO A 33 6.54 -9.82 2.21
C PRO A 33 6.45 -8.30 2.38
N SER A 34 6.57 -7.54 1.28
CA SER A 34 6.31 -6.10 1.29
C SER A 34 4.83 -5.83 1.53
N LEU A 35 4.52 -4.94 2.46
CA LEU A 35 3.16 -4.55 2.79
C LEU A 35 2.61 -3.57 1.74
N LEU A 36 1.44 -3.87 1.20
CA LEU A 36 0.79 -3.12 0.12
C LEU A 36 -0.64 -2.73 0.49
N ALA A 37 -1.03 -1.52 0.15
CA ALA A 37 -2.44 -1.09 0.08
C ALA A 37 -2.98 -1.38 -1.32
N VAL A 38 -4.04 -2.15 -1.43
CA VAL A 38 -4.69 -2.46 -2.71
C VAL A 38 -5.56 -1.27 -3.12
N THR A 39 -5.27 -0.72 -4.30
CA THR A 39 -5.95 0.45 -4.86
C THR A 39 -6.76 0.12 -6.11
N GLY A 40 -6.63 -1.10 -6.64
CA GLY A 40 -7.38 -1.57 -7.81
C GLY A 40 -7.33 -3.07 -7.98
N VAL A 41 -8.16 -3.59 -8.86
CA VAL A 41 -8.27 -5.01 -9.21
C VAL A 41 -8.59 -5.14 -10.70
N TYR A 42 -8.04 -6.17 -11.35
CA TYR A 42 -8.12 -6.53 -12.77
C TYR A 42 -7.42 -5.57 -13.74
N ASP A 43 -7.84 -4.30 -13.76
CA ASP A 43 -7.36 -3.32 -14.73
C ASP A 43 -6.17 -2.55 -14.15
N ASP A 44 -5.26 -2.04 -14.98
CA ASP A 44 -4.14 -1.21 -14.54
C ASP A 44 -4.62 0.21 -14.21
N ILE A 45 -5.40 0.28 -13.13
CA ILE A 45 -6.01 1.52 -12.64
C ILE A 45 -6.00 1.58 -11.11
N ASN A 46 -5.74 2.77 -10.60
CA ASN A 46 -5.95 3.12 -9.21
C ASN A 46 -7.36 3.72 -9.07
N LEU A 47 -8.24 3.02 -8.39
CA LEU A 47 -9.65 3.40 -8.20
C LEU A 47 -9.85 4.58 -7.23
N PHE A 48 -8.77 5.08 -6.63
CA PHE A 48 -8.76 6.25 -5.75
C PHE A 48 -8.22 7.51 -6.45
N VAL A 49 -7.87 7.42 -7.74
CA VAL A 49 -7.38 8.56 -8.52
C VAL A 49 -8.38 8.84 -9.64
N ASP A 50 -8.84 10.08 -9.73
CA ASP A 50 -9.76 10.53 -10.78
C ASP A 50 -9.05 10.75 -12.13
N ASP A 51 -9.81 11.11 -13.17
CA ASP A 51 -9.28 11.34 -14.52
C ASP A 51 -8.37 12.58 -14.61
N ASN A 52 -8.43 13.48 -13.61
CA ASN A 52 -7.55 14.64 -13.50
C ASN A 52 -6.27 14.33 -12.72
N GLY A 53 -6.10 13.10 -12.22
CA GLY A 53 -4.95 12.68 -11.44
C GLY A 53 -5.03 13.05 -9.95
N ASN A 54 -6.20 13.49 -9.45
CA ASN A 54 -6.40 13.81 -8.05
C ASN A 54 -6.75 12.55 -7.26
N TRP A 55 -6.21 12.45 -6.04
CA TRP A 55 -6.60 11.41 -5.10
C TRP A 55 -7.98 11.73 -4.51
N GLU A 56 -8.78 10.68 -4.27
CA GLU A 56 -10.13 10.81 -3.69
C GLU A 56 -10.08 11.54 -2.33
N ASP A 57 -10.97 12.49 -2.13
CA ASP A 57 -11.10 13.22 -0.86
C ASP A 57 -11.38 12.25 0.30
N PHE A 58 -10.78 12.55 1.45
CA PHE A 58 -10.86 11.77 2.70
C PHE A 58 -10.27 10.35 2.64
N ALA A 59 -9.79 9.89 1.49
CA ALA A 59 -9.01 8.65 1.44
C ALA A 59 -7.55 8.92 1.84
N TYR A 60 -6.99 8.03 2.64
CA TYR A 60 -5.59 8.14 3.06
C TYR A 60 -4.66 8.04 1.85
N ILE A 61 -3.75 8.99 1.68
CA ILE A 61 -2.73 8.94 0.63
C ILE A 61 -1.47 8.28 1.20
N PRO A 62 -1.06 7.09 0.73
CA PRO A 62 0.14 6.42 1.21
C PRO A 62 1.41 7.27 1.11
N ALA A 63 2.30 7.15 2.08
CA ALA A 63 3.55 7.90 2.12
C ALA A 63 4.43 7.67 0.88
N TYR A 64 4.37 6.46 0.31
CA TYR A 64 5.00 6.15 -0.97
C TYR A 64 4.55 7.09 -2.10
N VAL A 65 3.29 7.45 -2.13
CA VAL A 65 2.73 8.40 -3.12
C VAL A 65 3.12 9.82 -2.76
N ARG A 66 3.01 10.21 -1.48
CA ARG A 66 3.28 11.57 -1.00
C ARG A 66 4.74 12.00 -1.13
N ARG A 67 5.69 11.04 -1.12
CA ARG A 67 7.12 11.35 -1.28
C ARG A 67 7.51 11.78 -2.69
N TYR A 68 6.68 11.46 -3.70
CA TYR A 68 6.98 11.82 -5.09
C TYR A 68 7.07 13.35 -5.26
N PRO A 69 8.04 13.89 -5.98
CA PRO A 69 8.99 13.21 -6.88
C PRO A 69 10.31 12.76 -6.23
N PHE A 70 10.44 12.80 -4.90
CA PHE A 70 11.65 12.36 -4.22
C PHE A 70 11.64 10.85 -3.96
N GLY A 71 12.82 10.25 -3.95
CA GLY A 71 13.02 8.84 -3.70
C GLY A 71 14.39 8.56 -3.11
N VAL A 72 14.71 7.28 -2.94
CA VAL A 72 16.05 6.82 -2.58
C VAL A 72 16.60 5.89 -3.65
N ALA A 73 17.89 5.97 -3.88
CA ALA A 73 18.63 5.03 -4.70
C ALA A 73 19.87 4.55 -3.91
N ALA A 74 20.20 3.27 -4.05
CA ALA A 74 21.47 2.77 -3.55
C ALA A 74 22.61 3.32 -4.40
N GLU A 75 23.71 3.73 -3.75
CA GLU A 75 24.97 4.03 -4.46
C GLU A 75 25.55 2.74 -5.05
N GLU A 76 26.46 2.84 -6.02
CA GLU A 76 27.02 1.70 -6.76
C GLU A 76 27.63 0.60 -5.87
N ASN A 77 28.18 0.97 -4.71
CA ASN A 77 28.73 0.04 -3.74
C ASN A 77 27.66 -0.55 -2.78
N GLY A 78 26.40 -0.09 -2.83
CA GLY A 78 25.31 -0.55 -1.97
C GLY A 78 25.40 -0.13 -0.50
N GLU A 79 26.48 0.55 -0.08
CA GLU A 79 26.72 0.91 1.32
C GLU A 79 25.96 2.17 1.77
N ARG A 80 25.58 3.01 0.81
CA ARG A 80 24.92 4.29 1.10
C ARG A 80 23.67 4.43 0.25
N MET A 81 22.70 5.15 0.81
CA MET A 81 21.47 5.54 0.11
C MET A 81 21.53 7.04 -0.17
N ALA A 82 21.36 7.39 -1.43
CA ALA A 82 21.22 8.77 -1.87
C ALA A 82 19.74 9.14 -2.03
N VAL A 83 19.36 10.34 -1.60
CA VAL A 83 18.06 10.90 -1.96
C VAL A 83 18.14 11.40 -3.40
N VAL A 84 17.21 10.98 -4.21
CA VAL A 84 17.12 11.30 -5.63
C VAL A 84 15.80 11.98 -5.94
N ILE A 85 15.75 12.70 -7.07
CA ILE A 85 14.53 13.31 -7.59
C ILE A 85 14.24 12.77 -8.99
N ASP A 86 12.97 12.47 -9.26
CA ASP A 86 12.52 12.11 -10.60
C ASP A 86 12.55 13.33 -11.52
N ARG A 87 13.46 13.31 -12.52
CA ARG A 87 13.62 14.40 -13.49
C ARG A 87 12.45 14.50 -14.47
N GLY A 88 11.66 13.43 -14.61
CA GLY A 88 10.45 13.42 -15.43
C GLY A 88 9.25 14.10 -14.77
N TYR A 89 9.39 14.58 -13.52
CA TYR A 89 8.30 15.29 -12.86
C TYR A 89 8.07 16.66 -13.50
N GLU A 90 6.87 16.86 -14.06
CA GLU A 90 6.49 18.09 -14.78
C GLU A 90 6.56 19.38 -13.92
N GLY A 91 6.43 19.23 -12.59
CA GLY A 91 6.59 20.35 -11.65
C GLY A 91 8.04 20.77 -11.40
N LEU A 92 9.02 20.04 -11.93
CA LEU A 92 10.44 20.38 -11.81
C LEU A 92 10.83 21.32 -12.95
N THR A 93 10.84 22.62 -12.69
CA THR A 93 11.10 23.67 -13.67
C THR A 93 12.31 24.51 -13.30
N GLN A 94 13.01 25.07 -14.32
CA GLN A 94 14.05 26.08 -14.08
C GLN A 94 13.41 27.42 -13.71
N GLY A 95 13.91 28.08 -12.64
CA GLY A 95 13.40 29.37 -12.19
C GLY A 95 12.01 29.32 -11.55
N GLY A 96 11.58 28.16 -11.05
CA GLY A 96 10.32 28.00 -10.31
C GLY A 96 10.27 28.82 -9.03
N GLN A 97 9.05 29.06 -8.52
CA GLN A 97 8.82 29.86 -7.30
C GLN A 97 9.33 29.18 -6.02
N THR A 98 9.57 27.88 -6.04
CA THR A 98 10.08 27.12 -4.91
C THR A 98 11.40 26.46 -5.30
N PRO A 99 12.54 27.14 -5.13
CA PRO A 99 13.84 26.58 -5.48
C PRO A 99 14.20 25.43 -4.55
N LEU A 100 14.91 24.43 -5.10
CA LEU A 100 15.45 23.30 -4.30
C LEU A 100 16.66 23.75 -3.48
N PHE A 101 17.46 24.66 -4.01
CA PHE A 101 18.69 25.18 -3.38
C PHE A 101 18.74 26.70 -3.49
N GLU A 102 19.27 27.32 -2.45
CA GLU A 102 19.64 28.74 -2.38
C GLU A 102 21.04 28.86 -1.80
N ASN A 103 21.94 29.60 -2.47
CA ASN A 103 23.34 29.76 -2.07
C ASN A 103 24.03 28.41 -1.74
N ASP A 104 23.87 27.40 -2.62
CA ASP A 104 24.40 26.04 -2.48
C ASP A 104 23.90 25.24 -1.26
N GLN A 105 22.85 25.75 -0.58
CA GLN A 105 22.21 25.06 0.53
C GLN A 105 20.80 24.62 0.16
N MET A 106 20.36 23.51 0.70
CA MET A 106 18.95 23.07 0.54
C MET A 106 18.02 24.11 1.16
N THR A 107 16.93 24.43 0.46
CA THR A 107 15.84 25.22 1.05
C THR A 107 15.14 24.42 2.15
N ALA A 108 14.40 25.09 3.03
CA ALA A 108 13.63 24.44 4.09
C ALA A 108 12.63 23.42 3.53
N GLN A 109 12.00 23.70 2.38
CA GLN A 109 11.09 22.80 1.70
C GLN A 109 11.81 21.54 1.19
N THR A 110 12.98 21.71 0.60
CA THR A 110 13.80 20.57 0.12
C THR A 110 14.28 19.73 1.29
N GLN A 111 14.72 20.37 2.38
CA GLN A 111 15.14 19.66 3.60
C GLN A 111 13.97 18.83 4.17
N ALA A 112 12.77 19.41 4.26
CA ALA A 112 11.58 18.70 4.72
C ALA A 112 11.23 17.49 3.83
N ALA A 113 11.36 17.61 2.51
CA ALA A 113 11.14 16.51 1.57
C ALA A 113 12.20 15.41 1.75
N VAL A 114 13.46 15.78 1.92
CA VAL A 114 14.57 14.84 2.19
C VAL A 114 14.34 14.10 3.50
N ASP A 115 13.94 14.80 4.56
CA ASP A 115 13.67 14.20 5.87
C ASP A 115 12.45 13.26 5.81
N PHE A 116 11.41 13.64 5.05
CA PHE A 116 10.27 12.77 4.81
C PHE A 116 10.67 11.45 4.13
N VAL A 117 11.49 11.51 3.10
CA VAL A 117 11.98 10.32 2.38
C VAL A 117 12.85 9.45 3.28
N LYS A 118 13.74 10.05 4.09
CA LYS A 118 14.57 9.31 5.05
C LYS A 118 13.72 8.60 6.12
N ASN A 119 12.69 9.28 6.64
CA ASN A 119 11.76 8.71 7.61
C ASN A 119 10.95 7.56 6.97
N TYR A 120 10.43 7.74 5.76
CA TYR A 120 9.76 6.68 5.01
C TYR A 120 10.64 5.43 4.86
N GLU A 121 11.92 5.60 4.50
CA GLU A 121 12.83 4.47 4.32
C GLU A 121 13.14 3.74 5.64
N ARG A 122 13.24 4.48 6.76
CA ARG A 122 13.35 3.87 8.09
C ARG A 122 12.11 3.07 8.44
N ASP A 123 10.92 3.64 8.22
CA ASP A 123 9.64 2.98 8.49
C ASP A 123 9.46 1.73 7.61
N ARG A 124 9.94 1.78 6.35
CA ARG A 124 9.95 0.62 5.46
C ARG A 124 10.79 -0.52 6.02
N GLN A 125 11.98 -0.21 6.55
CA GLN A 125 12.84 -1.23 7.17
C GLN A 125 12.20 -1.87 8.41
N VAL A 126 11.53 -1.07 9.25
CA VAL A 126 10.75 -1.58 10.39
C VAL A 126 9.58 -2.45 9.91
N THR A 127 8.93 -2.05 8.81
CA THR A 127 7.86 -2.84 8.20
C THR A 127 8.35 -4.19 7.68
N ASP A 128 9.52 -4.23 7.07
CA ASP A 128 10.17 -5.47 6.63
C ASP A 128 10.49 -6.40 7.81
N GLN A 129 10.92 -5.83 8.96
CA GLN A 129 11.15 -6.60 10.19
C GLN A 129 9.86 -7.19 10.75
N PHE A 130 8.78 -6.41 10.78
CA PHE A 130 7.45 -6.89 11.17
C PHE A 130 6.96 -8.02 10.27
N ALA A 131 7.08 -7.86 8.96
CA ALA A 131 6.71 -8.91 8.02
C ALA A 131 7.52 -10.21 8.23
N LYS A 132 8.82 -10.10 8.48
CA LYS A 132 9.67 -11.25 8.83
C LYS A 132 9.22 -11.91 10.13
N LEU A 133 8.85 -11.13 11.14
CA LEU A 133 8.32 -11.67 12.40
C LEU A 133 7.04 -12.49 12.16
N LEU A 134 6.10 -11.99 11.37
CA LEU A 134 4.88 -12.74 11.01
C LEU A 134 5.22 -14.02 10.21
N MET A 135 6.23 -13.96 9.34
CA MET A 135 6.71 -15.12 8.57
C MET A 135 7.32 -16.20 9.46
N GLN A 136 8.12 -15.81 10.47
CA GLN A 136 8.72 -16.75 11.44
C GLN A 136 7.68 -17.59 12.18
N HIS A 137 6.48 -17.02 12.40
CA HIS A 137 5.35 -17.70 13.01
C HIS A 137 4.37 -18.28 11.98
N GLU A 138 4.75 -18.32 10.70
CA GLU A 138 3.94 -18.84 9.59
C GLU A 138 2.56 -18.17 9.46
N LEU A 139 2.43 -16.91 9.89
CA LEU A 139 1.17 -16.19 9.90
C LEU A 139 0.79 -15.59 8.55
N ILE A 140 1.73 -15.44 7.62
CA ILE A 140 1.45 -14.96 6.27
C ILE A 140 1.18 -16.16 5.37
N GLN A 141 -0.05 -16.29 4.88
CA GLN A 141 -0.49 -17.38 4.02
C GLN A 141 -1.18 -16.86 2.76
N GLN A 142 -1.23 -17.69 1.73
CA GLN A 142 -2.02 -17.40 0.55
C GLN A 142 -3.51 -17.47 0.90
N GLN A 143 -4.24 -16.40 0.55
CA GLN A 143 -5.65 -16.20 0.81
C GLN A 143 -6.38 -15.85 -0.48
N SER A 144 -7.71 -15.99 -0.46
CA SER A 144 -8.57 -15.57 -1.57
C SER A 144 -9.63 -14.59 -1.07
N ALA A 145 -9.81 -13.50 -1.80
CA ALA A 145 -10.93 -12.60 -1.59
C ALA A 145 -12.17 -13.13 -2.31
N HIS A 146 -13.28 -13.20 -1.58
CA HIS A 146 -14.55 -13.71 -2.08
C HIS A 146 -15.63 -12.65 -2.00
N TYR A 147 -16.58 -12.72 -2.91
CA TYR A 147 -17.78 -11.89 -2.90
C TYR A 147 -18.96 -12.76 -3.33
N THR A 148 -20.11 -12.57 -2.66
CA THR A 148 -21.36 -13.24 -3.02
C THR A 148 -22.28 -12.19 -3.63
N PRO A 149 -22.53 -12.21 -4.97
CA PRO A 149 -23.47 -11.32 -5.62
C PRO A 149 -24.89 -11.51 -5.06
N ALA A 150 -25.72 -10.49 -5.15
CA ALA A 150 -27.12 -10.58 -4.74
C ALA A 150 -27.84 -11.68 -5.54
N GLY A 151 -28.48 -12.61 -4.81
CA GLY A 151 -29.19 -13.76 -5.41
C GLY A 151 -28.32 -14.96 -5.79
N ALA A 152 -27.01 -14.90 -5.60
CA ALA A 152 -26.11 -16.05 -5.74
C ALA A 152 -26.04 -16.85 -4.43
N SER A 153 -25.97 -18.21 -4.55
CA SER A 153 -25.82 -19.10 -3.41
C SER A 153 -24.36 -19.33 -3.02
N GLU A 154 -23.43 -19.14 -3.96
CA GLU A 154 -22.02 -19.45 -3.79
C GLU A 154 -21.14 -18.20 -3.92
N PRO A 155 -20.10 -18.06 -3.08
CA PRO A 155 -19.13 -16.99 -3.18
C PRO A 155 -18.23 -17.16 -4.40
N ILE A 156 -17.92 -16.06 -5.09
CA ILE A 156 -16.99 -16.02 -6.22
C ILE A 156 -15.64 -15.55 -5.69
N ALA A 157 -14.58 -16.32 -5.89
CA ALA A 157 -13.21 -15.89 -5.64
C ALA A 157 -12.78 -14.94 -6.78
N PHE A 158 -12.30 -13.74 -6.43
CA PHE A 158 -11.97 -12.70 -7.42
C PHE A 158 -10.54 -12.16 -7.30
N ALA A 159 -9.86 -12.40 -6.20
CA ALA A 159 -8.45 -12.04 -6.04
C ALA A 159 -7.74 -13.06 -5.15
N GLN A 160 -6.46 -13.30 -5.46
CA GLN A 160 -5.56 -14.06 -4.59
C GLN A 160 -4.50 -13.09 -4.05
N TYR A 161 -4.14 -13.25 -2.79
CA TYR A 161 -3.18 -12.40 -2.10
C TYR A 161 -2.48 -13.17 -0.97
N PHE A 162 -1.42 -12.60 -0.41
CA PHE A 162 -0.83 -13.08 0.83
C PHE A 162 -1.29 -12.19 1.97
N GLY A 163 -1.80 -12.78 3.04
CA GLY A 163 -2.34 -12.05 4.19
C GLY A 163 -2.15 -12.82 5.49
N VAL A 164 -2.49 -12.18 6.60
CA VAL A 164 -2.48 -12.84 7.90
C VAL A 164 -3.56 -13.92 7.92
N ASP A 165 -3.18 -15.12 8.31
CA ASP A 165 -4.11 -16.23 8.54
C ASP A 165 -4.69 -16.12 9.95
N GLU A 166 -6.00 -15.89 10.02
CA GLU A 166 -6.70 -15.66 11.29
C GLU A 166 -6.72 -16.90 12.18
N ASP A 167 -6.89 -18.09 11.60
CA ASP A 167 -6.95 -19.33 12.37
C ASP A 167 -5.58 -19.69 12.95
N ARG A 168 -4.52 -19.48 12.19
CA ARG A 168 -3.14 -19.61 12.70
C ARG A 168 -2.84 -18.60 13.80
N LEU A 169 -3.25 -17.35 13.62
CA LEU A 169 -3.06 -16.29 14.64
C LEU A 169 -3.78 -16.65 15.95
N LYS A 170 -5.02 -17.14 15.86
CA LYS A 170 -5.80 -17.61 17.02
C LYS A 170 -5.20 -18.85 17.66
N GLY A 171 -4.63 -19.75 16.85
CA GLY A 171 -4.03 -21.01 17.26
C GLY A 171 -2.64 -20.91 17.89
N LEU A 172 -2.01 -19.74 17.90
CA LEU A 172 -0.72 -19.53 18.55
C LEU A 172 -0.76 -19.87 20.05
N SER A 173 0.36 -20.36 20.58
CA SER A 173 0.49 -20.56 22.04
C SER A 173 0.37 -19.23 22.80
N ASP A 174 -0.04 -19.27 24.06
CA ASP A 174 -0.15 -18.06 24.90
C ASP A 174 1.21 -17.36 25.06
N GLU A 175 2.31 -18.11 25.10
CA GLU A 175 3.65 -17.58 25.15
C GLU A 175 3.99 -16.77 23.89
N THR A 176 3.73 -17.32 22.72
CA THR A 176 3.94 -16.63 21.44
C THR A 176 3.04 -15.41 21.28
N LYS A 177 1.76 -15.52 21.70
CA LYS A 177 0.85 -14.37 21.70
C LYS A 177 1.38 -13.23 22.55
N LEU A 178 1.88 -13.56 23.76
CA LEU A 178 2.45 -12.56 24.67
C LEU A 178 3.73 -11.93 24.11
N GLU A 179 4.56 -12.71 23.43
CA GLU A 179 5.74 -12.18 22.71
C GLU A 179 5.34 -11.18 21.63
N LEU A 180 4.42 -11.55 20.75
CA LEU A 180 3.92 -10.69 19.67
C LEU A 180 3.20 -9.43 20.23
N GLU A 181 2.47 -9.57 21.33
CA GLU A 181 1.83 -8.44 22.00
C GLU A 181 2.86 -7.44 22.55
N ARG A 182 3.93 -7.90 23.21
CA ARG A 182 5.02 -7.04 23.70
C ARG A 182 5.73 -6.27 22.59
N GLN A 183 5.72 -6.81 21.38
CA GLN A 183 6.28 -6.17 20.19
C GLN A 183 5.25 -5.31 19.45
N GLY A 184 3.99 -5.22 19.93
CA GLY A 184 2.89 -4.52 19.29
C GLY A 184 2.39 -5.19 18.00
N ALA A 185 2.87 -6.39 17.70
CA ALA A 185 2.58 -7.09 16.45
C ALA A 185 1.14 -7.65 16.41
N MET A 186 0.56 -8.04 17.55
CA MET A 186 -0.80 -8.57 17.61
C MET A 186 -1.84 -7.55 17.14
N ALA A 187 -1.80 -6.32 17.65
CA ALA A 187 -2.72 -5.26 17.26
C ALA A 187 -2.64 -4.97 15.75
N LEU A 188 -1.42 -4.95 15.20
CA LEU A 188 -1.19 -4.71 13.77
C LEU A 188 -1.66 -5.89 12.91
N ALA A 189 -1.45 -7.13 13.35
CA ALA A 189 -1.98 -8.31 12.66
C ALA A 189 -3.51 -8.29 12.59
N TYR A 190 -4.19 -7.94 13.67
CA TYR A 190 -5.65 -7.75 13.66
C TYR A 190 -6.09 -6.57 12.78
N ALA A 191 -5.34 -5.47 12.75
CA ALA A 191 -5.63 -4.35 11.85
C ALA A 191 -5.55 -4.77 10.37
N LEU A 192 -4.58 -5.62 10.01
CA LEU A 192 -4.50 -6.21 8.66
C LEU A 192 -5.72 -7.07 8.36
N LEU A 193 -6.14 -7.94 9.28
CA LEU A 193 -7.36 -8.75 9.14
C LEU A 193 -8.61 -7.88 8.97
N MET A 194 -8.77 -6.83 9.80
CA MET A 194 -9.91 -5.90 9.70
C MET A 194 -9.94 -5.16 8.36
N SER A 195 -8.77 -4.87 7.78
CA SER A 195 -8.67 -4.19 6.49
C SER A 195 -9.27 -5.00 5.33
N MET A 196 -9.41 -6.32 5.49
CA MET A 196 -9.96 -7.19 4.44
C MET A 196 -11.42 -6.86 4.07
N GLY A 197 -12.18 -6.24 4.98
CA GLY A 197 -13.52 -5.72 4.67
C GLY A 197 -13.54 -4.70 3.51
N ASN A 198 -12.42 -4.05 3.23
CA ASN A 198 -12.29 -3.08 2.13
C ASN A 198 -12.27 -3.72 0.74
N TRP A 199 -12.12 -5.03 0.59
CA TRP A 199 -12.28 -5.68 -0.71
C TRP A 199 -13.64 -5.37 -1.35
N ARG A 200 -14.71 -5.33 -0.53
CA ARG A 200 -16.02 -4.91 -1.00
C ARG A 200 -16.02 -3.48 -1.54
N LEU A 201 -15.30 -2.56 -0.87
CA LEU A 201 -15.21 -1.17 -1.31
C LEU A 201 -14.44 -1.04 -2.63
N ILE A 202 -13.40 -1.84 -2.85
CA ILE A 202 -12.67 -1.91 -4.13
C ILE A 202 -13.62 -2.30 -5.26
N LEU A 203 -14.44 -3.35 -5.08
CA LEU A 203 -15.42 -3.77 -6.08
C LEU A 203 -16.49 -2.71 -6.33
N GLN A 204 -17.01 -2.05 -5.28
CA GLN A 204 -17.96 -0.96 -5.41
C GLN A 204 -17.40 0.24 -6.17
N ARG A 205 -16.14 0.63 -5.90
CA ARG A 205 -15.46 1.69 -6.65
C ARG A 205 -15.30 1.31 -8.11
N ARG A 206 -14.91 0.06 -8.38
CA ARG A 206 -14.79 -0.45 -9.75
C ARG A 206 -16.12 -0.42 -10.48
N ALA A 207 -17.18 -0.93 -9.85
CA ALA A 207 -18.53 -0.88 -10.42
C ALA A 207 -18.95 0.55 -10.76
N LYS A 208 -18.75 1.50 -9.84
CA LYS A 208 -19.06 2.92 -10.05
C LYS A 208 -18.23 3.54 -11.17
N ARG A 209 -16.92 3.28 -11.20
CA ARG A 209 -15.96 3.86 -12.17
C ARG A 209 -16.33 3.49 -13.60
N PHE A 210 -16.75 2.25 -13.82
CA PHE A 210 -16.98 1.68 -15.15
C PHE A 210 -18.45 1.38 -15.48
N GLY A 211 -19.39 1.75 -14.61
CA GLY A 211 -20.81 1.48 -14.80
C GLY A 211 -21.16 -0.01 -14.84
N LEU A 212 -20.43 -0.85 -14.11
CA LEU A 212 -20.59 -2.30 -14.12
C LEU A 212 -21.69 -2.74 -13.15
N ASN A 213 -22.42 -3.79 -13.54
CA ASN A 213 -23.32 -4.51 -12.64
C ASN A 213 -22.57 -5.53 -11.76
N GLU A 214 -23.27 -6.15 -10.83
CA GLU A 214 -22.68 -7.13 -9.89
C GLU A 214 -22.14 -8.40 -10.56
N GLN A 215 -22.59 -8.74 -11.77
CA GLN A 215 -22.12 -9.94 -12.50
C GLN A 215 -20.85 -9.65 -13.31
N ASP A 216 -20.66 -8.42 -13.73
CA ASP A 216 -19.54 -8.00 -14.58
C ASP A 216 -18.36 -7.41 -13.79
N VAL A 217 -18.59 -7.04 -12.52
CA VAL A 217 -17.55 -6.43 -11.66
C VAL A 217 -16.32 -7.33 -11.45
N PHE A 218 -16.44 -8.63 -11.72
CA PHE A 218 -15.36 -9.63 -11.60
C PHE A 218 -14.63 -9.92 -12.91
N LYS A 219 -15.00 -9.26 -14.01
CA LYS A 219 -14.38 -9.49 -15.31
C LYS A 219 -13.48 -8.32 -15.67
N PRO A 220 -12.30 -8.56 -16.27
CA PRO A 220 -11.50 -7.50 -16.88
C PRO A 220 -12.35 -6.72 -17.88
N ILE A 221 -12.12 -5.41 -17.99
CA ILE A 221 -12.76 -4.61 -19.03
C ILE A 221 -12.09 -4.97 -20.34
N ALA A 222 -12.89 -5.32 -21.37
CA ALA A 222 -12.36 -5.53 -22.70
C ALA A 222 -11.74 -4.21 -23.19
N THR A 223 -10.42 -4.19 -23.29
CA THR A 223 -9.69 -3.10 -23.97
C THR A 223 -9.97 -3.24 -25.46
N ASN A 224 -10.76 -2.32 -26.00
CA ASN A 224 -10.90 -2.14 -27.47
C ASN A 224 -9.63 -1.56 -28.04
#